data_fad90bb09552f100993571397a421849
#
_entry.id   fad90bb09552f100993571397a421849
#
_cell.length_a   1.000
_cell.length_b   1.000
_cell.length_c   1.000
_cell.angle_alpha   90.00
_cell.angle_beta   90.00
_cell.angle_gamma   90.00
#
_symmetry.space_group_name_H-M   'P 1'
#
loop_
_entity.id
_entity.type
_entity.pdbx_description
1 polymer ?
#
loop_
_entity_poly.entity_id
_entity_poly.type
_entity_poly.pdbx_seq_one_letter_code
_entity_poly.pdbx_strand_id
1 'polypeptide(L)'
;MHTLQAHEDAALLHRFELPGAGLLLVERWRGREALSEGLDYHVDILAAHADPACEAWLGRPATLSTRDAQGRDIQRVGLVREVCRLDCDRGFTRYRIRLAAWTWWLAQQRNSRVFRDATVRQIVDAVFAGHPALARWRWSDDARACLDALPPRHYCVQYRQSDMDFVAGLLAEEGIGWRVEADAEAPALHRIELFFDSVALPQHAVSARGGGLRFHRGDAAEQEDSVLHLARRVRLGPHRLSMVSDDYRQDRTLAVQLPVDGGGSSSVEEYLACGSLGFESRAEGERRAVLAVERHEADRHGWQGIATVRGLAAGRWSAISQWSPHHTPELLITSLEHAGANTLPDRLLPQRWVEALQSDGFLPAELQRHAQQLGYAAAFHAVDRQRPWRPTTPDPASEAQVVGRQTAIVIGADEGGGAAVGDRVYADALGRIRVRFPLMDAAGKPAHSAWLRVAQRFAGPGVGSQFLPRVGQEVLVGFLEGDV
;
A
#
# COMPACT_ATOMS: atom_id res chain seq x y z
N MET A 1 -15.83 -5.97 -42.55
CA MET A 1 -15.13 -5.25 -41.47
C MET A 1 -15.17 -5.99 -40.12
N HIS A 2 -16.33 -6.40 -39.60
CA HIS A 2 -16.41 -7.10 -38.29
C HIS A 2 -15.69 -8.44 -38.18
N THR A 3 -15.61 -9.24 -39.24
CA THR A 3 -14.95 -10.56 -39.26
C THR A 3 -13.41 -10.50 -39.32
N LEU A 4 -12.84 -9.47 -39.89
CA LEU A 4 -11.40 -9.25 -39.91
C LEU A 4 -10.86 -8.79 -38.53
N GLN A 5 -11.65 -7.98 -37.82
CA GLN A 5 -11.29 -7.46 -36.50
C GLN A 5 -11.26 -8.54 -35.39
N ALA A 6 -12.22 -9.47 -35.40
CA ALA A 6 -12.27 -10.55 -34.39
C ALA A 6 -11.15 -11.59 -34.56
N HIS A 7 -10.65 -11.80 -35.79
CA HIS A 7 -9.54 -12.72 -36.03
C HIS A 7 -8.18 -12.10 -35.66
N GLU A 8 -7.99 -10.79 -35.88
CA GLU A 8 -6.78 -10.07 -35.52
C GLU A 8 -6.64 -9.94 -33.99
N ASP A 9 -7.75 -9.68 -33.29
CA ASP A 9 -7.75 -9.56 -31.82
C ASP A 9 -7.39 -10.88 -31.11
N ALA A 10 -7.85 -12.01 -31.66
CA ALA A 10 -7.52 -13.34 -31.12
C ALA A 10 -6.04 -13.71 -31.22
N ALA A 11 -5.28 -13.07 -32.12
CA ALA A 11 -3.85 -13.30 -32.33
C ALA A 11 -2.94 -12.39 -31.48
N LEU A 12 -3.50 -11.31 -30.88
CA LEU A 12 -2.71 -10.36 -30.11
C LEU A 12 -2.24 -10.94 -28.77
N LEU A 13 -1.02 -10.56 -28.39
CA LEU A 13 -0.41 -10.94 -27.12
C LEU A 13 -1.11 -10.28 -25.93
N HIS A 14 -1.49 -9.01 -26.10
CA HIS A 14 -2.16 -8.21 -25.08
C HIS A 14 -3.54 -7.80 -25.56
N ARG A 15 -4.54 -7.97 -24.68
CA ARG A 15 -5.92 -7.59 -24.95
C ARG A 15 -6.44 -6.71 -23.79
N PHE A 16 -7.32 -5.79 -24.12
CA PHE A 16 -7.92 -4.91 -23.12
C PHE A 16 -9.43 -4.93 -23.24
N GLU A 17 -10.09 -5.24 -22.14
CA GLU A 17 -11.54 -5.32 -22.04
C GLU A 17 -12.05 -4.25 -21.06
N LEU A 18 -12.95 -3.42 -21.56
CA LEU A 18 -13.65 -2.41 -20.79
C LEU A 18 -15.15 -2.51 -21.15
N PRO A 19 -16.00 -2.96 -20.21
CA PRO A 19 -17.42 -3.16 -20.48
C PRO A 19 -18.09 -1.91 -21.07
N GLY A 20 -18.74 -2.07 -22.23
CA GLY A 20 -19.45 -0.98 -22.91
C GLY A 20 -18.60 -0.06 -23.80
N ALA A 21 -17.30 -0.31 -23.94
CA ALA A 21 -16.41 0.53 -24.76
C ALA A 21 -16.15 0.00 -26.19
N GLY A 22 -16.75 -1.13 -26.57
CA GLY A 22 -16.51 -1.75 -27.87
C GLY A 22 -15.11 -2.38 -27.98
N LEU A 23 -14.59 -2.57 -29.21
CA LEU A 23 -13.28 -3.15 -29.44
C LEU A 23 -12.18 -2.12 -29.20
N LEU A 24 -11.26 -2.45 -28.27
CA LEU A 24 -10.10 -1.65 -27.89
C LEU A 24 -8.83 -2.46 -28.16
N LEU A 25 -8.01 -2.04 -29.11
CA LEU A 25 -6.76 -2.71 -29.44
C LEU A 25 -5.63 -2.13 -28.60
N VAL A 26 -4.94 -2.97 -27.82
CA VAL A 26 -3.76 -2.56 -27.07
C VAL A 26 -2.62 -2.31 -28.02
N GLU A 27 -2.04 -1.13 -27.94
CA GLU A 27 -0.81 -0.80 -28.63
C GLU A 27 0.40 -1.16 -27.76
N ARG A 28 0.43 -0.60 -26.58
CA ARG A 28 1.43 -0.85 -25.54
C ARG A 28 0.88 -0.53 -24.16
N TRP A 29 1.55 -1.04 -23.16
CA TRP A 29 1.22 -0.71 -21.78
C TRP A 29 2.45 -0.79 -20.88
N ARG A 30 2.37 -0.13 -19.75
CA ARG A 30 3.25 -0.30 -18.61
C ARG A 30 2.45 -0.39 -17.34
N GLY A 31 3.02 -1.04 -16.33
CA GLY A 31 2.38 -1.12 -15.02
C GLY A 31 3.38 -1.27 -13.91
N ARG A 32 2.98 -0.89 -12.72
CA ARG A 32 3.69 -1.12 -11.48
C ARG A 32 2.77 -1.82 -10.49
N GLU A 33 3.29 -2.84 -9.84
CA GLU A 33 2.67 -3.53 -8.72
C GLU A 33 3.67 -3.59 -7.57
N ALA A 34 3.21 -3.40 -6.33
CA ALA A 34 4.06 -3.61 -5.18
C ALA A 34 3.24 -4.04 -3.97
N LEU A 35 3.88 -4.79 -3.08
CA LEU A 35 3.32 -5.11 -1.78
C LEU A 35 3.08 -3.82 -0.99
N SER A 36 1.91 -3.69 -0.41
CA SER A 36 1.46 -2.55 0.40
C SER A 36 1.44 -1.19 -0.32
N GLU A 37 1.46 -1.18 -1.68
CA GLU A 37 1.33 0.04 -2.49
C GLU A 37 0.19 -0.03 -3.51
N GLY A 38 -0.22 -1.23 -3.92
CA GLY A 38 -1.27 -1.45 -4.91
C GLY A 38 -0.73 -1.59 -6.33
N LEU A 39 -1.55 -1.16 -7.31
CA LEU A 39 -1.22 -1.23 -8.73
C LEU A 39 -1.50 0.10 -9.44
N ASP A 40 -0.73 0.35 -10.50
CA ASP A 40 -0.90 1.47 -11.42
C ASP A 40 -0.52 1.03 -12.84
N TYR A 41 -1.52 0.89 -13.73
CA TYR A 41 -1.31 0.51 -15.12
C TYR A 41 -1.66 1.65 -16.07
N HIS A 42 -0.81 1.88 -17.05
CA HIS A 42 -1.04 2.80 -18.15
C HIS A 42 -1.13 1.98 -19.44
N VAL A 43 -2.26 2.05 -20.12
CA VAL A 43 -2.53 1.29 -21.32
C VAL A 43 -2.84 2.25 -22.46
N ASP A 44 -2.01 2.24 -23.51
CA ASP A 44 -2.28 2.93 -24.77
C ASP A 44 -3.10 2.01 -25.68
N ILE A 45 -4.27 2.46 -26.08
CA ILE A 45 -5.21 1.71 -26.90
C ILE A 45 -5.65 2.48 -28.13
N LEU A 46 -6.05 1.73 -29.13
CA LEU A 46 -6.72 2.23 -30.34
C LEU A 46 -8.19 1.80 -30.33
N ALA A 47 -9.09 2.77 -30.46
CA ALA A 47 -10.51 2.55 -30.64
C ALA A 47 -10.93 2.90 -32.06
N ALA A 48 -11.83 2.09 -32.68
CA ALA A 48 -12.24 2.25 -34.07
C ALA A 48 -13.03 3.55 -34.30
N HIS A 49 -13.62 4.13 -33.27
CA HIS A 49 -14.35 5.39 -33.31
C HIS A 49 -14.00 6.21 -32.09
N ALA A 50 -14.02 7.55 -32.25
CA ALA A 50 -13.96 8.44 -31.10
C ALA A 50 -15.23 8.26 -30.28
N ASP A 51 -15.08 7.85 -29.02
CA ASP A 51 -16.20 7.86 -28.08
C ASP A 51 -16.27 9.24 -27.44
N PRO A 52 -17.30 10.06 -27.75
CA PRO A 52 -17.48 11.36 -27.11
C PRO A 52 -17.80 11.23 -25.61
N ALA A 53 -18.21 10.04 -25.16
CA ALA A 53 -18.59 9.76 -23.79
C ALA A 53 -17.51 8.96 -23.03
N CYS A 54 -16.24 9.05 -23.41
CA CYS A 54 -15.14 8.32 -22.74
C CYS A 54 -15.04 8.63 -21.23
N GLU A 55 -15.61 9.73 -20.76
CA GLU A 55 -15.78 10.04 -19.33
C GLU A 55 -16.62 8.97 -18.60
N ALA A 56 -17.56 8.31 -19.30
CA ALA A 56 -18.36 7.24 -18.75
C ALA A 56 -17.53 5.95 -18.45
N TRP A 57 -16.28 5.89 -18.89
CA TRP A 57 -15.35 4.80 -18.56
C TRP A 57 -14.75 4.95 -17.17
N LEU A 58 -14.72 6.18 -16.62
CA LEU A 58 -14.18 6.44 -15.29
C LEU A 58 -14.90 5.63 -14.21
N GLY A 59 -14.12 5.06 -13.30
CA GLY A 59 -14.62 4.23 -12.21
C GLY A 59 -15.06 2.82 -12.61
N ARG A 60 -15.06 2.48 -13.91
CA ARG A 60 -15.42 1.13 -14.36
C ARG A 60 -14.27 0.15 -14.19
N PRO A 61 -14.55 -1.12 -13.87
CA PRO A 61 -13.56 -2.18 -13.87
C PRO A 61 -13.14 -2.50 -15.32
N ALA A 62 -11.82 -2.73 -15.49
CA ALA A 62 -11.23 -3.12 -16.75
C ALA A 62 -10.21 -4.23 -16.54
N THR A 63 -10.01 -5.06 -17.59
CA THR A 63 -9.10 -6.18 -17.59
C THR A 63 -8.08 -6.04 -18.72
N LEU A 64 -6.81 -6.07 -18.36
CA LEU A 64 -5.68 -6.21 -19.27
C LEU A 64 -5.20 -7.65 -19.25
N SER A 65 -5.37 -8.39 -20.34
CA SER A 65 -4.98 -9.78 -20.47
C SER A 65 -3.68 -9.88 -21.27
N THR A 66 -2.76 -10.72 -20.81
CA THR A 66 -1.52 -11.06 -21.53
C THR A 66 -1.48 -12.57 -21.69
N ARG A 67 -1.31 -13.06 -22.92
CA ARG A 67 -1.21 -14.50 -23.20
C ARG A 67 0.15 -15.03 -22.80
N ASP A 68 0.21 -16.06 -21.95
CA ASP A 68 1.46 -16.73 -21.60
C ASP A 68 1.96 -17.67 -22.71
N ALA A 69 3.16 -18.24 -22.52
CA ALA A 69 3.76 -19.17 -23.48
C ALA A 69 2.95 -20.47 -23.66
N GLN A 70 2.03 -20.78 -22.73
CA GLN A 70 1.13 -21.95 -22.80
C GLN A 70 -0.24 -21.59 -23.36
N GLY A 71 -0.44 -20.36 -23.87
CA GLY A 71 -1.70 -19.89 -24.45
C GLY A 71 -2.76 -19.48 -23.41
N ARG A 72 -2.43 -19.40 -22.11
CA ARG A 72 -3.36 -18.98 -21.06
C ARG A 72 -3.31 -17.46 -20.90
N ASP A 73 -4.43 -16.88 -20.57
CA ASP A 73 -4.53 -15.45 -20.31
C ASP A 73 -4.19 -15.13 -18.86
N ILE A 74 -3.16 -14.31 -18.67
CA ILE A 74 -2.81 -13.70 -17.40
C ILE A 74 -3.56 -12.37 -17.29
N GLN A 75 -4.48 -12.29 -16.36
CA GLN A 75 -5.34 -11.12 -16.19
C GLN A 75 -4.77 -10.15 -15.15
N ARG A 76 -4.71 -8.88 -15.53
CA ARG A 76 -4.45 -7.75 -14.67
C ARG A 76 -5.69 -6.87 -14.65
N VAL A 77 -6.20 -6.61 -13.47
CA VAL A 77 -7.50 -5.96 -13.28
C VAL A 77 -7.35 -4.67 -12.49
N GLY A 78 -8.18 -3.70 -12.78
CA GLY A 78 -8.20 -2.43 -12.05
C GLY A 78 -9.40 -1.59 -12.44
N LEU A 79 -9.60 -0.50 -11.72
CA LEU A 79 -10.61 0.51 -12.03
C LEU A 79 -10.00 1.62 -12.87
N VAL A 80 -10.70 2.07 -13.89
CA VAL A 80 -10.29 3.20 -14.72
C VAL A 80 -10.31 4.47 -13.86
N ARG A 81 -9.14 5.05 -13.60
CA ARG A 81 -9.02 6.30 -12.83
C ARG A 81 -8.82 7.54 -13.70
N GLU A 82 -8.32 7.33 -14.92
CA GLU A 82 -8.02 8.43 -15.84
C GLU A 82 -8.14 7.94 -17.29
N VAL A 83 -8.67 8.79 -18.14
CA VAL A 83 -8.75 8.59 -19.58
C VAL A 83 -8.20 9.85 -20.27
N CYS A 84 -7.17 9.68 -21.08
CA CYS A 84 -6.59 10.76 -21.87
C CYS A 84 -6.75 10.42 -23.35
N ARG A 85 -7.42 11.28 -24.11
CA ARG A 85 -7.45 11.18 -25.57
C ARG A 85 -6.17 11.79 -26.13
N LEU A 86 -5.38 10.99 -26.81
CA LEU A 86 -4.07 11.39 -27.32
C LEU A 86 -4.15 11.98 -28.73
N ASP A 87 -4.69 11.22 -29.68
CA ASP A 87 -4.74 11.63 -31.09
C ASP A 87 -5.87 10.89 -31.84
N CYS A 88 -6.16 11.34 -33.06
CA CYS A 88 -7.15 10.73 -33.95
C CYS A 88 -6.63 10.76 -35.39
N ASP A 89 -6.58 9.60 -36.05
CA ASP A 89 -6.17 9.47 -37.46
C ASP A 89 -6.80 8.25 -38.11
N ARG A 90 -7.09 8.36 -39.42
CA ARG A 90 -7.61 7.27 -40.27
C ARG A 90 -8.82 6.52 -39.69
N GLY A 91 -9.67 7.19 -38.91
CA GLY A 91 -10.85 6.59 -38.29
C GLY A 91 -10.56 5.86 -36.98
N PHE A 92 -9.33 5.90 -36.47
CA PHE A 92 -8.97 5.42 -35.14
C PHE A 92 -8.70 6.59 -34.20
N THR A 93 -9.10 6.42 -32.93
CA THR A 93 -8.75 7.33 -31.86
C THR A 93 -7.87 6.62 -30.86
N ARG A 94 -6.78 7.26 -30.48
CA ARG A 94 -5.82 6.76 -29.49
C ARG A 94 -6.17 7.32 -28.12
N TYR A 95 -6.24 6.44 -27.14
CA TYR A 95 -6.44 6.79 -25.74
C TYR A 95 -5.34 6.22 -24.88
N ARG A 96 -4.99 6.93 -23.83
CA ARG A 96 -4.25 6.40 -22.68
C ARG A 96 -5.22 6.23 -21.53
N ILE A 97 -5.33 5.01 -21.04
CA ILE A 97 -6.17 4.66 -19.89
C ILE A 97 -5.26 4.32 -18.72
N ARG A 98 -5.56 4.87 -17.54
CA ARG A 98 -4.88 4.48 -16.30
C ARG A 98 -5.82 3.66 -15.44
N LEU A 99 -5.31 2.52 -14.95
CA LEU A 99 -5.99 1.65 -14.01
C LEU A 99 -5.34 1.74 -12.64
N ALA A 100 -6.15 1.69 -11.61
CA ALA A 100 -5.68 1.61 -10.24
C ALA A 100 -6.48 0.58 -9.44
N ALA A 101 -5.93 0.10 -8.32
CA ALA A 101 -6.70 -0.66 -7.35
C ALA A 101 -7.77 0.22 -6.70
N TRP A 102 -8.84 -0.38 -6.18
CA TRP A 102 -9.89 0.38 -5.48
C TRP A 102 -9.37 1.17 -4.28
N THR A 103 -8.23 0.79 -3.71
CA THR A 103 -7.53 1.52 -2.65
C THR A 103 -7.09 2.93 -3.06
N TRP A 104 -6.96 3.20 -4.36
CA TRP A 104 -6.68 4.54 -4.85
C TRP A 104 -7.78 5.54 -4.45
N TRP A 105 -9.04 5.11 -4.38
CA TRP A 105 -10.16 5.96 -3.90
C TRP A 105 -10.00 6.35 -2.44
N LEU A 106 -9.47 5.46 -1.60
CA LEU A 106 -9.15 5.77 -0.21
C LEU A 106 -8.10 6.89 -0.11
N ALA A 107 -7.16 6.95 -1.05
CA ALA A 107 -6.13 8.00 -1.10
C ALA A 107 -6.70 9.37 -1.51
N GLN A 108 -7.88 9.41 -2.17
CA GLN A 108 -8.54 10.66 -2.56
C GLN A 108 -9.44 11.23 -1.46
N GLN A 109 -9.82 10.42 -0.49
CA GLN A 109 -10.72 10.82 0.58
C GLN A 109 -9.95 11.13 1.85
N ARG A 110 -10.01 12.36 2.31
CA ARG A 110 -9.41 12.81 3.57
C ARG A 110 -10.46 12.92 4.66
N ASN A 111 -10.13 12.41 5.85
CA ASN A 111 -11.03 12.40 6.99
C ASN A 111 -10.33 12.81 8.30
N SER A 112 -11.16 13.16 9.28
CA SER A 112 -10.78 13.26 10.69
C SER A 112 -11.78 12.44 11.49
N ARG A 113 -11.34 11.33 12.06
CA ARG A 113 -12.17 10.35 12.79
C ARG A 113 -11.47 9.90 14.05
N VAL A 114 -12.26 9.56 15.06
CA VAL A 114 -11.78 9.00 16.32
C VAL A 114 -12.33 7.60 16.48
N PHE A 115 -11.44 6.66 16.76
CA PHE A 115 -11.78 5.29 17.14
C PHE A 115 -11.37 5.06 18.57
N ARG A 116 -12.26 4.47 19.38
CA ARG A 116 -12.03 4.18 20.79
C ARG A 116 -12.30 2.72 21.08
N ASP A 117 -11.47 2.15 21.94
CA ASP A 117 -11.60 0.78 22.39
C ASP A 117 -11.80 -0.22 21.24
N ALA A 118 -11.07 -0.01 20.13
CA ALA A 118 -11.18 -0.77 18.90
C ALA A 118 -9.85 -1.41 18.53
N THR A 119 -9.90 -2.65 18.05
CA THR A 119 -8.72 -3.32 17.50
C THR A 119 -8.34 -2.73 16.14
N VAL A 120 -7.06 -2.84 15.74
CA VAL A 120 -6.61 -2.38 14.42
C VAL A 120 -7.45 -3.01 13.31
N ARG A 121 -7.80 -4.28 13.42
CA ARG A 121 -8.67 -4.97 12.47
C ARG A 121 -10.04 -4.31 12.36
N GLN A 122 -10.69 -4.02 13.49
CA GLN A 122 -11.99 -3.34 13.51
C GLN A 122 -11.93 -1.93 12.88
N ILE A 123 -10.84 -1.21 13.12
CA ILE A 123 -10.63 0.13 12.55
C ILE A 123 -10.50 0.04 11.03
N VAL A 124 -9.64 -0.85 10.53
CA VAL A 124 -9.43 -1.04 9.09
C VAL A 124 -10.71 -1.52 8.41
N ASP A 125 -11.40 -2.51 9.00
CA ASP A 125 -12.68 -3.01 8.49
C ASP A 125 -13.74 -1.90 8.41
N ALA A 126 -13.80 -1.01 9.41
CA ALA A 126 -14.73 0.12 9.41
C ALA A 126 -14.41 1.15 8.31
N VAL A 127 -13.11 1.41 8.04
CA VAL A 127 -12.70 2.31 6.96
C VAL A 127 -13.06 1.69 5.60
N PHE A 128 -12.73 0.43 5.37
CA PHE A 128 -13.03 -0.26 4.10
C PHE A 128 -14.54 -0.40 3.86
N ALA A 129 -15.31 -0.70 4.90
CA ALA A 129 -16.76 -0.79 4.82
C ALA A 129 -17.45 0.55 4.45
N GLY A 130 -16.73 1.67 4.57
CA GLY A 130 -17.17 2.97 4.07
C GLY A 130 -17.27 3.05 2.53
N HIS A 131 -16.72 2.06 1.81
CA HIS A 131 -16.69 1.99 0.34
C HIS A 131 -17.36 0.73 -0.23
N PRO A 132 -18.63 0.40 0.11
CA PRO A 132 -19.24 -0.90 -0.17
C PRO A 132 -19.41 -1.20 -1.67
N ALA A 133 -19.44 -0.17 -2.52
CA ALA A 133 -19.57 -0.31 -3.96
C ALA A 133 -18.28 -0.79 -4.65
N LEU A 134 -17.12 -0.67 -4.00
CA LEU A 134 -15.81 -0.95 -4.59
C LEU A 134 -15.00 -1.94 -3.76
N ALA A 135 -15.03 -1.78 -2.44
CA ALA A 135 -14.13 -2.47 -1.54
C ALA A 135 -14.46 -3.97 -1.40
N ARG A 136 -13.43 -4.77 -1.60
CA ARG A 136 -13.41 -6.18 -1.24
C ARG A 136 -12.05 -6.50 -0.65
N TRP A 137 -12.03 -7.12 0.54
CA TRP A 137 -10.80 -7.48 1.22
C TRP A 137 -10.94 -8.82 1.94
N ARG A 138 -9.80 -9.43 2.23
CA ARG A 138 -9.70 -10.66 3.00
C ARG A 138 -8.48 -10.60 3.92
N TRP A 139 -8.67 -10.90 5.17
CA TRP A 139 -7.59 -11.17 6.10
C TRP A 139 -7.17 -12.64 5.98
N SER A 140 -5.89 -12.91 5.88
CA SER A 140 -5.36 -14.27 6.03
C SER A 140 -5.53 -14.76 7.49
N ASP A 141 -5.43 -16.05 7.71
CA ASP A 141 -5.63 -16.60 9.05
C ASP A 141 -4.54 -16.16 10.03
N ASP A 142 -3.29 -16.05 9.55
CA ASP A 142 -2.14 -15.56 10.31
C ASP A 142 -2.30 -14.07 10.68
N ALA A 143 -2.77 -13.23 9.77
CA ALA A 143 -3.02 -11.81 10.06
C ALA A 143 -4.16 -11.63 11.08
N ARG A 144 -5.22 -12.45 10.98
CA ARG A 144 -6.30 -12.45 11.98
C ARG A 144 -5.78 -12.88 13.34
N ALA A 145 -5.07 -13.99 13.41
CA ALA A 145 -4.51 -14.51 14.67
C ALA A 145 -3.56 -13.49 15.33
N CYS A 146 -2.71 -12.82 14.52
CA CYS A 146 -1.82 -11.78 15.01
C CYS A 146 -2.59 -10.62 15.65
N LEU A 147 -3.57 -10.04 14.92
CA LEU A 147 -4.29 -8.86 15.36
C LEU A 147 -5.30 -9.15 16.49
N ASP A 148 -5.92 -10.33 16.50
CA ASP A 148 -6.87 -10.73 17.54
C ASP A 148 -6.18 -11.03 18.88
N ALA A 149 -4.87 -11.29 18.88
CA ALA A 149 -4.06 -11.41 20.09
C ALA A 149 -3.68 -10.06 20.71
N LEU A 150 -3.87 -8.95 20.00
CA LEU A 150 -3.52 -7.61 20.48
C LEU A 150 -4.70 -6.97 21.23
N PRO A 151 -4.43 -6.19 22.28
CA PRO A 151 -5.48 -5.44 22.96
C PRO A 151 -6.08 -4.37 22.03
N PRO A 152 -7.35 -4.02 22.22
CA PRO A 152 -7.92 -2.88 21.53
C PRO A 152 -7.18 -1.59 21.89
N ARG A 153 -7.02 -0.69 20.95
CA ARG A 153 -6.48 0.66 21.17
C ARG A 153 -7.51 1.49 21.91
N HIS A 154 -7.15 2.06 23.03
CA HIS A 154 -8.05 2.94 23.77
C HIS A 154 -8.43 4.19 22.98
N TYR A 155 -7.49 4.67 22.17
CA TYR A 155 -7.68 5.86 21.36
C TYR A 155 -6.82 5.78 20.09
N CYS A 156 -7.45 5.99 18.96
CA CYS A 156 -6.78 6.04 17.66
C CYS A 156 -7.44 7.12 16.80
N VAL A 157 -6.65 8.03 16.27
CA VAL A 157 -7.15 9.20 15.53
C VAL A 157 -6.64 9.17 14.10
N GLN A 158 -7.57 9.31 13.18
CA GLN A 158 -7.25 9.77 11.83
C GLN A 158 -7.39 11.29 11.83
N TYR A 159 -6.33 12.02 11.55
CA TYR A 159 -6.36 13.46 11.53
C TYR A 159 -5.93 14.03 10.20
N ARG A 160 -6.88 14.57 9.42
CA ARG A 160 -6.66 15.20 8.10
C ARG A 160 -5.84 14.35 7.13
N GLN A 161 -5.74 13.07 7.36
CA GLN A 161 -5.07 12.09 6.51
C GLN A 161 -6.03 11.52 5.47
N SER A 162 -5.48 11.00 4.37
CA SER A 162 -6.26 10.14 3.50
C SER A 162 -6.62 8.84 4.23
N ASP A 163 -7.72 8.21 3.82
CA ASP A 163 -8.11 6.92 4.37
C ASP A 163 -7.04 5.86 4.10
N MET A 164 -6.34 5.97 2.95
CA MET A 164 -5.27 5.04 2.61
C MET A 164 -4.03 5.23 3.48
N ASP A 165 -3.56 6.49 3.68
CA ASP A 165 -2.38 6.76 4.52
C ASP A 165 -2.63 6.30 5.96
N PHE A 166 -3.83 6.55 6.49
CA PHE A 166 -4.22 6.12 7.82
C PHE A 166 -4.21 4.59 7.96
N VAL A 167 -4.85 3.87 7.02
CA VAL A 167 -4.88 2.40 7.03
C VAL A 167 -3.49 1.83 6.83
N ALA A 168 -2.71 2.36 5.89
CA ALA A 168 -1.35 1.90 5.61
C ALA A 168 -0.43 2.08 6.83
N GLY A 169 -0.55 3.20 7.55
CA GLY A 169 0.16 3.43 8.80
C GLY A 169 -0.16 2.39 9.86
N LEU A 170 -1.46 2.19 10.13
CA LEU A 170 -1.91 1.17 11.10
C LEU A 170 -1.44 -0.24 10.78
N LEU A 171 -1.52 -0.63 9.50
CA LEU A 171 -1.08 -1.94 9.04
C LEU A 171 0.43 -2.10 9.17
N ALA A 172 1.20 -1.07 8.80
CA ALA A 172 2.65 -1.08 8.89
C ALA A 172 3.18 -1.14 10.33
N GLU A 173 2.53 -0.45 11.27
CA GLU A 173 2.85 -0.54 12.70
C GLU A 173 2.72 -1.97 13.23
N GLU A 174 1.71 -2.71 12.78
CA GLU A 174 1.48 -4.09 13.19
C GLU A 174 2.16 -5.13 12.30
N GLY A 175 2.96 -4.69 11.31
CA GLY A 175 3.69 -5.55 10.40
C GLY A 175 2.81 -6.28 9.38
N ILE A 176 1.58 -5.82 9.15
CA ILE A 176 0.63 -6.40 8.20
C ILE A 176 0.89 -5.86 6.79
N GLY A 177 1.29 -6.76 5.90
CA GLY A 177 1.38 -6.47 4.48
C GLY A 177 0.05 -6.71 3.75
N TRP A 178 -0.07 -6.17 2.54
CA TRP A 178 -1.20 -6.45 1.67
C TRP A 178 -0.80 -6.49 0.19
N ARG A 179 -1.61 -7.19 -0.60
CA ARG A 179 -1.45 -7.32 -2.04
C ARG A 179 -2.80 -7.29 -2.75
N VAL A 180 -2.77 -6.99 -4.04
CA VAL A 180 -3.94 -7.04 -4.91
C VAL A 180 -4.05 -8.44 -5.52
N GLU A 181 -5.21 -9.06 -5.39
CA GLU A 181 -5.54 -10.35 -6.04
C GLU A 181 -6.76 -10.18 -6.94
N ALA A 182 -6.69 -10.76 -8.14
CA ALA A 182 -7.86 -10.80 -9.03
C ALA A 182 -9.00 -11.59 -8.37
N ASP A 183 -10.21 -11.05 -8.47
CA ASP A 183 -11.42 -11.64 -7.90
C ASP A 183 -12.61 -11.27 -8.80
N ALA A 184 -13.06 -12.21 -9.63
CA ALA A 184 -14.11 -11.97 -10.61
C ALA A 184 -15.49 -11.66 -9.96
N GLU A 185 -15.68 -12.01 -8.68
CA GLU A 185 -16.91 -11.73 -7.94
C GLU A 185 -16.88 -10.35 -7.25
N ALA A 186 -15.71 -9.73 -7.18
CA ALA A 186 -15.57 -8.41 -6.59
C ALA A 186 -16.05 -7.31 -7.55
N PRO A 187 -16.71 -6.23 -7.06
CA PRO A 187 -17.18 -5.13 -7.90
C PRO A 187 -16.06 -4.48 -8.73
N ALA A 188 -14.84 -4.43 -8.19
CA ALA A 188 -13.66 -3.90 -8.85
C ALA A 188 -12.83 -4.97 -9.59
N LEU A 189 -13.33 -6.20 -9.74
CA LEU A 189 -12.66 -7.39 -10.27
C LEU A 189 -11.41 -7.81 -9.48
N HIS A 190 -11.15 -7.21 -8.32
CA HIS A 190 -10.05 -7.55 -7.43
C HIS A 190 -10.40 -7.31 -5.97
N ARG A 191 -9.63 -7.97 -5.10
CA ARG A 191 -9.67 -7.77 -3.66
C ARG A 191 -8.29 -7.45 -3.11
N ILE A 192 -8.27 -6.88 -1.93
CA ILE A 192 -7.04 -6.73 -1.14
C ILE A 192 -6.92 -7.94 -0.21
N GLU A 193 -5.79 -8.61 -0.25
CA GLU A 193 -5.45 -9.70 0.66
C GLU A 193 -4.40 -9.20 1.67
N LEU A 194 -4.78 -9.21 2.95
CA LEU A 194 -3.94 -8.76 4.06
C LEU A 194 -3.29 -9.98 4.71
N PHE A 195 -1.98 -9.92 4.94
CA PHE A 195 -1.18 -11.01 5.48
C PHE A 195 -0.19 -10.52 6.54
N PHE A 196 0.17 -11.39 7.47
CA PHE A 196 1.24 -11.15 8.43
C PHE A 196 2.50 -11.94 8.05
N ASP A 197 2.34 -13.23 7.76
CA ASP A 197 3.46 -14.09 7.38
C ASP A 197 3.73 -14.05 5.86
N SER A 198 4.75 -13.31 5.47
CA SER A 198 5.19 -13.26 4.06
C SER A 198 5.83 -14.56 3.57
N VAL A 199 6.32 -15.41 4.45
CA VAL A 199 6.91 -16.73 4.11
C VAL A 199 5.83 -17.70 3.63
N ALA A 200 4.59 -17.56 4.14
CA ALA A 200 3.43 -18.35 3.76
C ALA A 200 2.77 -17.92 2.45
N LEU A 201 3.21 -16.81 1.84
CA LEU A 201 2.65 -16.34 0.57
C LEU A 201 2.78 -17.39 -0.54
N PRO A 202 1.84 -17.44 -1.52
CA PRO A 202 1.78 -18.51 -2.50
C PRO A 202 2.95 -18.48 -3.48
N GLN A 203 3.31 -19.65 -3.99
CA GLN A 203 4.27 -19.79 -5.08
C GLN A 203 3.67 -19.36 -6.42
N HIS A 204 4.50 -18.79 -7.28
CA HIS A 204 4.15 -18.54 -8.67
C HIS A 204 3.87 -19.86 -9.40
N ALA A 205 2.73 -19.93 -10.09
CA ALA A 205 2.22 -21.19 -10.64
C ALA A 205 3.15 -21.89 -11.66
N VAL A 206 3.91 -21.12 -12.47
CA VAL A 206 4.88 -21.69 -13.42
C VAL A 206 6.10 -22.23 -12.66
N SER A 207 6.59 -21.47 -11.69
CA SER A 207 7.70 -21.91 -10.82
C SER A 207 7.36 -23.20 -10.07
N ALA A 208 6.12 -23.33 -9.59
CA ALA A 208 5.68 -24.55 -8.87
C ALA A 208 5.67 -25.81 -9.74
N ARG A 209 5.33 -25.68 -11.05
CA ARG A 209 5.22 -26.80 -11.98
C ARG A 209 6.54 -27.20 -12.62
N GLY A 210 7.43 -26.24 -12.87
CA GLY A 210 8.64 -26.41 -13.67
C GLY A 210 9.94 -26.54 -12.87
N GLY A 211 9.87 -26.69 -11.53
CA GLY A 211 11.09 -26.74 -10.71
C GLY A 211 11.82 -25.40 -10.60
N GLY A 212 11.11 -24.29 -10.85
CA GLY A 212 11.62 -22.94 -10.80
C GLY A 212 11.49 -22.18 -12.12
N LEU A 213 11.68 -20.86 -12.06
CA LEU A 213 11.83 -20.04 -13.25
C LEU A 213 13.26 -20.16 -13.75
N ARG A 214 13.41 -20.44 -15.02
CA ARG A 214 14.72 -20.61 -15.64
C ARG A 214 15.47 -19.28 -15.74
N PHE A 215 16.71 -19.24 -15.26
CA PHE A 215 17.63 -18.15 -15.54
C PHE A 215 18.36 -18.41 -16.83
N HIS A 216 18.27 -17.48 -17.77
CA HIS A 216 18.95 -17.60 -19.07
C HIS A 216 19.53 -16.25 -19.50
N ARG A 217 20.81 -16.22 -19.83
CA ARG A 217 21.46 -15.02 -20.38
C ARG A 217 21.13 -14.97 -21.89
N GLY A 218 20.10 -14.22 -22.19
CA GLY A 218 19.47 -13.98 -23.44
C GLY A 218 20.27 -14.23 -24.73
N ASP A 219 19.86 -15.26 -25.45
CA ASP A 219 19.96 -15.28 -26.89
C ASP A 219 18.56 -15.04 -27.46
N ALA A 220 18.47 -14.23 -28.53
CA ALA A 220 17.21 -13.82 -29.17
C ALA A 220 16.38 -14.98 -29.75
N ALA A 221 16.82 -16.21 -29.60
CA ALA A 221 16.19 -17.42 -30.11
C ALA A 221 15.29 -18.14 -29.09
N GLU A 222 15.22 -17.69 -27.82
CA GLU A 222 14.47 -18.41 -26.82
C GLU A 222 12.99 -17.98 -26.80
N GLN A 223 12.10 -18.95 -27.03
CA GLN A 223 10.65 -18.74 -27.04
C GLN A 223 10.00 -18.90 -25.65
N GLU A 224 10.75 -19.38 -24.64
CA GLU A 224 10.24 -19.60 -23.31
C GLU A 224 10.46 -18.39 -22.38
N ASP A 225 9.46 -18.14 -21.56
CA ASP A 225 9.54 -17.11 -20.51
C ASP A 225 10.67 -17.43 -19.52
N SER A 226 11.60 -16.50 -19.30
CA SER A 226 12.80 -16.71 -18.48
C SER A 226 13.20 -15.48 -17.68
N VAL A 227 14.10 -15.66 -16.71
CA VAL A 227 14.78 -14.57 -16.02
C VAL A 227 16.06 -14.25 -16.78
N LEU A 228 16.15 -13.03 -17.32
CA LEU A 228 17.27 -12.58 -18.18
C LEU A 228 18.43 -12.02 -17.38
N HIS A 229 18.12 -11.34 -16.28
CA HIS A 229 19.09 -10.74 -15.37
C HIS A 229 18.65 -10.97 -13.94
N LEU A 230 19.60 -11.29 -13.06
CA LEU A 230 19.40 -11.42 -11.63
C LEU A 230 20.64 -10.95 -10.87
N ALA A 231 20.48 -10.01 -9.98
CA ALA A 231 21.55 -9.49 -9.16
C ALA A 231 21.13 -9.49 -7.67
N ARG A 232 22.01 -9.95 -6.82
CA ARG A 232 21.87 -9.83 -5.36
C ARG A 232 22.44 -8.50 -4.91
N ARG A 233 21.67 -7.79 -4.10
CA ARG A 233 22.07 -6.50 -3.51
C ARG A 233 22.18 -6.66 -2.00
N VAL A 234 23.27 -6.13 -1.45
CA VAL A 234 23.46 -6.03 0.00
C VAL A 234 23.78 -4.57 0.35
N ARG A 235 23.08 -4.02 1.34
CA ARG A 235 23.27 -2.63 1.82
C ARG A 235 23.79 -2.62 3.25
N LEU A 236 24.49 -1.57 3.61
CA LEU A 236 24.74 -1.25 5.01
C LEU A 236 23.43 -0.74 5.65
N GLY A 237 23.23 -1.11 6.90
CA GLY A 237 22.10 -0.66 7.72
C GLY A 237 22.53 -0.55 9.18
N PRO A 238 21.62 -0.19 10.08
CA PRO A 238 21.92 -0.17 11.50
C PRO A 238 22.29 -1.59 11.99
N HIS A 239 23.18 -1.66 12.97
CA HIS A 239 23.51 -2.91 13.64
C HIS A 239 22.70 -3.08 14.93
N ARG A 240 22.02 -2.04 15.36
CA ARG A 240 21.25 -1.98 16.59
C ARG A 240 20.03 -1.08 16.39
N LEU A 241 18.92 -1.52 16.93
CA LEU A 241 17.69 -0.75 17.04
C LEU A 241 17.39 -0.50 18.52
N SER A 242 17.15 0.76 18.89
CA SER A 242 16.72 1.17 20.21
C SER A 242 15.39 1.92 20.12
N MET A 243 14.41 1.48 20.90
CA MET A 243 13.10 2.12 21.00
C MET A 243 12.82 2.56 22.42
N VAL A 244 12.31 3.76 22.58
CA VAL A 244 12.00 4.34 23.91
C VAL A 244 10.59 4.92 23.92
N SER A 245 9.85 4.62 24.97
CA SER A 245 8.52 5.14 25.23
C SER A 245 8.43 5.69 26.64
N ASP A 246 7.75 6.83 26.82
CA ASP A 246 7.50 7.45 28.12
C ASP A 246 6.11 7.10 28.64
N ASP A 247 6.05 6.43 29.81
CA ASP A 247 4.78 6.21 30.53
C ASP A 247 4.65 7.20 31.69
N TYR A 248 4.15 8.39 31.38
CA TYR A 248 3.94 9.45 32.36
C TYR A 248 2.94 9.06 33.48
N ARG A 249 2.13 8.03 33.31
CA ARG A 249 1.17 7.57 34.33
C ARG A 249 1.89 6.85 35.47
N GLN A 250 3.03 6.25 35.18
CA GLN A 250 3.83 5.48 36.13
C GLN A 250 5.20 6.13 36.40
N ASP A 251 5.45 7.31 35.84
CA ASP A 251 6.74 8.02 35.91
C ASP A 251 7.92 7.10 35.56
N ARG A 252 7.81 6.41 34.44
CA ARG A 252 8.83 5.48 33.97
C ARG A 252 9.04 5.55 32.47
N THR A 253 10.27 5.40 32.07
CA THR A 253 10.68 5.23 30.68
C THR A 253 10.86 3.74 30.40
N LEU A 254 10.21 3.24 29.34
CA LEU A 254 10.39 1.90 28.82
C LEU A 254 11.38 1.97 27.66
N ALA A 255 12.43 1.15 27.71
CA ALA A 255 13.41 1.05 26.64
C ALA A 255 13.56 -0.41 26.19
N VAL A 256 13.63 -0.61 24.90
CA VAL A 256 13.89 -1.91 24.24
C VAL A 256 15.02 -1.74 23.26
N GLN A 257 15.95 -2.67 23.25
CA GLN A 257 17.09 -2.67 22.36
C GLN A 257 17.28 -4.07 21.77
N LEU A 258 17.38 -4.13 20.44
CA LEU A 258 17.63 -5.37 19.71
C LEU A 258 18.82 -5.20 18.74
N PRO A 259 19.62 -6.26 18.56
CA PRO A 259 20.61 -6.32 17.49
C PRO A 259 19.89 -6.46 16.14
N VAL A 260 20.49 -5.94 15.08
CA VAL A 260 20.09 -6.17 13.69
C VAL A 260 21.20 -6.98 13.02
N ASP A 261 20.86 -8.17 12.53
CA ASP A 261 21.83 -9.09 11.94
C ASP A 261 22.53 -8.53 10.71
N GLY A 262 23.82 -8.88 10.56
CA GLY A 262 24.61 -8.53 9.39
C GLY A 262 25.11 -7.08 9.37
N GLY A 263 25.07 -6.35 10.51
CA GLY A 263 25.62 -5.00 10.65
C GLY A 263 27.11 -4.88 10.38
N GLY A 264 27.83 -6.00 10.33
CA GLY A 264 29.27 -6.01 10.16
C GLY A 264 29.95 -5.23 11.29
N SER A 265 31.01 -4.46 10.96
CA SER A 265 31.66 -3.53 11.88
C SER A 265 30.96 -2.16 11.95
N SER A 266 29.73 -2.03 11.49
CA SER A 266 28.96 -0.78 11.56
C SER A 266 28.69 -0.43 13.02
N SER A 267 28.95 0.83 13.38
CA SER A 267 28.56 1.41 14.68
C SER A 267 27.23 2.18 14.60
N VAL A 268 26.50 2.02 13.49
CA VAL A 268 25.24 2.76 13.26
C VAL A 268 24.12 2.17 14.11
N GLU A 269 23.52 3.01 14.92
CA GLU A 269 22.33 2.70 15.71
C GLU A 269 21.15 3.50 15.18
N GLU A 270 19.98 2.87 15.07
CA GLU A 270 18.74 3.58 14.89
C GLU A 270 18.04 3.75 16.23
N TYR A 271 17.80 5.00 16.60
CA TYR A 271 17.11 5.34 17.84
C TYR A 271 15.73 5.93 17.52
N LEU A 272 14.68 5.27 18.02
CA LEU A 272 13.29 5.67 17.82
C LEU A 272 12.68 6.11 19.16
N ALA A 273 12.41 7.40 19.29
CA ALA A 273 11.59 7.94 20.36
C ALA A 273 10.11 7.75 19.99
N CYS A 274 9.42 6.84 20.66
CA CYS A 274 8.03 6.49 20.36
C CYS A 274 7.01 7.41 21.05
N GLY A 275 7.47 8.50 21.68
CA GLY A 275 6.61 9.46 22.35
C GLY A 275 6.01 8.96 23.67
N SER A 276 4.99 9.67 24.13
CA SER A 276 4.24 9.31 25.35
C SER A 276 3.26 8.18 25.06
N LEU A 277 3.42 7.06 25.77
CA LEU A 277 2.60 5.86 25.61
C LEU A 277 2.72 5.21 24.21
N GLY A 278 3.82 5.42 23.51
CA GLY A 278 4.10 4.77 22.25
C GLY A 278 4.04 3.25 22.35
N PHE A 279 4.50 2.67 23.49
CA PHE A 279 4.16 1.32 23.95
C PHE A 279 4.05 1.30 25.47
N GLU A 280 3.11 0.51 25.98
CA GLU A 280 2.75 0.52 27.40
C GLU A 280 3.40 -0.62 28.19
N SER A 281 3.99 -1.59 27.51
CA SER A 281 4.70 -2.70 28.11
C SER A 281 5.98 -3.05 27.37
N ARG A 282 6.92 -3.67 28.09
CA ARG A 282 8.15 -4.16 27.49
C ARG A 282 7.88 -5.20 26.38
N ALA A 283 6.92 -6.08 26.59
CA ALA A 283 6.53 -7.09 25.59
C ALA A 283 6.01 -6.45 24.29
N GLU A 284 5.23 -5.39 24.38
CA GLU A 284 4.78 -4.63 23.22
C GLU A 284 5.95 -3.95 22.51
N GLY A 285 6.84 -3.29 23.26
CA GLY A 285 8.04 -2.68 22.70
C GLY A 285 8.94 -3.70 22.02
N GLU A 286 9.15 -4.88 22.60
CA GLU A 286 9.93 -5.97 21.99
C GLU A 286 9.26 -6.48 20.71
N ARG A 287 7.95 -6.65 20.68
CA ARG A 287 7.22 -7.02 19.46
C ARG A 287 7.41 -5.98 18.34
N ARG A 288 7.23 -4.70 18.63
CA ARG A 288 7.43 -3.62 17.66
C ARG A 288 8.87 -3.54 17.17
N ALA A 289 9.84 -3.72 18.07
CA ALA A 289 11.25 -3.75 17.73
C ALA A 289 11.61 -4.93 16.83
N VAL A 290 11.04 -6.13 17.04
CA VAL A 290 11.21 -7.28 16.14
C VAL A 290 10.71 -6.96 14.73
N LEU A 291 9.53 -6.37 14.57
CA LEU A 291 9.00 -5.97 13.25
C LEU A 291 9.90 -4.96 12.53
N ALA A 292 10.48 -4.02 13.28
CA ALA A 292 11.42 -3.03 12.72
C ALA A 292 12.74 -3.69 12.32
N VAL A 293 13.27 -4.63 13.12
CA VAL A 293 14.47 -5.43 12.77
C VAL A 293 14.23 -6.24 11.50
N GLU A 294 13.11 -6.97 11.40
CA GLU A 294 12.74 -7.75 10.19
C GLU A 294 12.69 -6.87 8.94
N ARG A 295 12.18 -5.63 9.07
CA ARG A 295 12.15 -4.65 7.99
C ARG A 295 13.55 -4.27 7.53
N HIS A 296 14.46 -3.94 8.47
CA HIS A 296 15.85 -3.62 8.15
C HIS A 296 16.58 -4.78 7.49
N GLU A 297 16.36 -5.99 7.95
CA GLU A 297 16.98 -7.19 7.37
C GLU A 297 16.49 -7.46 5.95
N ALA A 298 15.19 -7.27 5.68
CA ALA A 298 14.64 -7.39 4.34
C ALA A 298 15.19 -6.31 3.39
N ASP A 299 15.31 -5.06 3.84
CA ASP A 299 15.85 -3.96 3.04
C ASP A 299 17.34 -4.12 2.76
N ARG A 300 18.09 -4.70 3.69
CA ARG A 300 19.53 -4.95 3.56
C ARG A 300 19.82 -5.99 2.49
N HIS A 301 19.02 -7.04 2.39
CA HIS A 301 19.27 -8.20 1.53
C HIS A 301 18.21 -8.27 0.42
N GLY A 302 18.41 -7.51 -0.63
CA GLY A 302 17.49 -7.46 -1.76
C GLY A 302 18.02 -8.19 -2.99
N TRP A 303 17.10 -8.50 -3.87
CA TRP A 303 17.36 -8.99 -5.22
C TRP A 303 16.69 -8.07 -6.22
N GLN A 304 17.28 -7.95 -7.39
CA GLN A 304 16.69 -7.24 -8.52
C GLN A 304 16.92 -8.05 -9.79
N GLY A 305 15.95 -8.04 -10.69
CA GLY A 305 16.06 -8.80 -11.92
C GLY A 305 15.20 -8.25 -13.04
N ILE A 306 15.47 -8.76 -14.24
CA ILE A 306 14.67 -8.54 -15.44
C ILE A 306 14.22 -9.92 -15.96
N ALA A 307 12.95 -10.04 -16.35
CA ALA A 307 12.36 -11.28 -16.80
C ALA A 307 11.36 -11.04 -17.93
N THR A 308 11.15 -12.08 -18.73
CA THR A 308 10.06 -12.15 -19.72
C THR A 308 8.85 -12.94 -19.19
N VAL A 309 8.90 -13.41 -17.95
CA VAL A 309 7.86 -14.22 -17.33
C VAL A 309 6.59 -13.39 -17.13
N ARG A 310 5.60 -13.63 -17.98
CA ARG A 310 4.37 -12.81 -18.13
C ARG A 310 3.45 -12.88 -16.91
N GLY A 311 3.53 -13.97 -16.14
CA GLY A 311 2.72 -14.20 -14.96
C GLY A 311 3.33 -13.73 -13.63
N LEU A 312 4.49 -13.06 -13.63
CA LEU A 312 5.05 -12.50 -12.39
C LEU A 312 4.06 -11.53 -11.76
N ALA A 313 3.97 -11.59 -10.42
CA ALA A 313 3.12 -10.70 -9.62
C ALA A 313 3.75 -10.44 -8.25
N ALA A 314 3.54 -9.25 -7.72
CA ALA A 314 3.96 -8.92 -6.36
C ALA A 314 3.22 -9.81 -5.33
N GLY A 315 3.93 -10.26 -4.30
CA GLY A 315 3.40 -11.15 -3.28
C GLY A 315 3.30 -12.62 -3.69
N ARG A 316 4.05 -13.02 -4.73
CA ARG A 316 4.28 -14.41 -5.08
C ARG A 316 5.76 -14.70 -5.06
N TRP A 317 6.13 -15.87 -4.54
CA TRP A 317 7.53 -16.28 -4.55
C TRP A 317 7.82 -17.25 -5.71
N SER A 318 9.06 -17.27 -6.15
CA SER A 318 9.56 -18.13 -7.21
C SER A 318 10.93 -18.68 -6.87
N ALA A 319 11.16 -19.94 -7.16
CA ALA A 319 12.51 -20.49 -7.22
C ALA A 319 13.15 -20.10 -8.56
N ILE A 320 14.42 -19.71 -8.58
CA ILE A 320 15.15 -19.36 -9.80
C ILE A 320 16.18 -20.44 -10.09
N SER A 321 15.90 -21.28 -11.07
CA SER A 321 16.78 -22.37 -11.49
C SER A 321 17.90 -21.89 -12.40
N GLN A 322 19.01 -22.62 -12.44
CA GLN A 322 20.16 -22.38 -13.36
C GLN A 322 20.94 -21.06 -13.14
N TRP A 323 20.63 -20.30 -12.09
CA TRP A 323 21.37 -19.09 -11.77
C TRP A 323 22.77 -19.41 -11.20
N SER A 324 22.86 -20.44 -10.37
CA SER A 324 24.09 -20.93 -9.80
C SER A 324 24.05 -22.46 -9.74
N PRO A 325 25.18 -23.16 -9.95
CA PRO A 325 25.22 -24.64 -9.87
C PRO A 325 24.97 -25.18 -8.45
N HIS A 326 25.15 -24.35 -7.43
CA HIS A 326 25.08 -24.78 -6.02
C HIS A 326 23.92 -24.18 -5.23
N HIS A 327 23.14 -23.26 -5.83
CA HIS A 327 22.11 -22.54 -5.12
C HIS A 327 20.96 -22.14 -6.05
N THR A 328 19.76 -22.51 -5.65
CA THR A 328 18.50 -22.12 -6.28
C THR A 328 17.81 -21.14 -5.36
N PRO A 329 17.93 -19.81 -5.58
CA PRO A 329 17.29 -18.84 -4.69
C PRO A 329 15.77 -18.93 -4.82
N GLU A 330 15.08 -18.92 -3.67
CA GLU A 330 13.64 -18.73 -3.57
C GLU A 330 13.36 -17.26 -3.23
N LEU A 331 12.72 -16.55 -4.14
CA LEU A 331 12.57 -15.11 -4.10
C LEU A 331 11.11 -14.71 -4.01
N LEU A 332 10.75 -13.96 -2.97
CA LEU A 332 9.46 -13.27 -2.88
C LEU A 332 9.54 -11.95 -3.66
N ILE A 333 8.72 -11.81 -4.69
CA ILE A 333 8.63 -10.57 -5.46
C ILE A 333 7.91 -9.51 -4.62
N THR A 334 8.60 -8.42 -4.32
CA THR A 334 8.05 -7.32 -3.50
C THR A 334 7.50 -6.18 -4.35
N SER A 335 8.15 -5.90 -5.48
CA SER A 335 7.66 -4.92 -6.46
C SER A 335 8.03 -5.33 -7.87
N LEU A 336 7.27 -4.83 -8.83
CA LEU A 336 7.35 -5.23 -10.22
C LEU A 336 6.97 -4.05 -11.12
N GLU A 337 7.81 -3.76 -12.11
CA GLU A 337 7.50 -2.87 -13.23
C GLU A 337 7.39 -3.70 -14.49
N HIS A 338 6.26 -3.59 -15.19
CA HIS A 338 5.98 -4.33 -16.41
C HIS A 338 5.94 -3.40 -17.62
N ALA A 339 6.28 -3.97 -18.76
CA ALA A 339 6.04 -3.36 -20.04
C ALA A 339 5.58 -4.41 -21.04
N GLY A 340 4.60 -4.06 -21.84
CA GLY A 340 4.11 -4.91 -22.92
C GLY A 340 3.78 -4.10 -24.17
N ALA A 341 3.96 -4.72 -25.34
CA ALA A 341 3.61 -4.13 -26.61
C ALA A 341 3.09 -5.19 -27.58
N ASN A 342 2.06 -4.85 -28.34
CA ASN A 342 1.63 -5.65 -29.47
C ASN A 342 2.32 -5.17 -30.75
N THR A 343 2.66 -6.11 -31.63
CA THR A 343 3.04 -5.79 -33.00
C THR A 343 1.77 -5.56 -33.81
N LEU A 344 1.34 -4.31 -33.88
CA LEU A 344 0.18 -3.95 -34.69
C LEU A 344 0.60 -3.73 -36.17
N PRO A 345 -0.28 -4.06 -37.14
CA PRO A 345 -0.01 -3.79 -38.54
C PRO A 345 0.24 -2.29 -38.81
N ASP A 346 1.22 -1.97 -39.67
CA ASP A 346 1.62 -0.59 -40.02
C ASP A 346 0.44 0.27 -40.53
N ARG A 347 -0.58 -0.36 -41.12
CA ARG A 347 -1.80 0.31 -41.56
C ARG A 347 -2.62 0.94 -40.40
N LEU A 348 -2.43 0.44 -39.18
CA LEU A 348 -3.12 0.91 -37.98
C LEU A 348 -2.33 2.00 -37.24
N LEU A 349 -1.02 2.07 -37.48
CA LEU A 349 -0.09 3.00 -36.81
C LEU A 349 0.49 4.00 -37.83
N PRO A 350 0.03 5.23 -37.87
CA PRO A 350 0.67 6.29 -38.67
C PRO A 350 2.13 6.48 -38.25
N GLN A 351 3.00 6.74 -39.19
CA GLN A 351 4.46 6.88 -38.97
C GLN A 351 4.77 7.94 -37.90
N ARG A 352 4.07 9.05 -37.87
CA ARG A 352 4.20 10.10 -36.84
C ARG A 352 3.92 9.61 -35.42
N TRP A 353 3.05 8.61 -35.25
CA TRP A 353 2.79 8.00 -33.95
C TRP A 353 3.92 7.10 -33.51
N VAL A 354 4.51 6.36 -34.44
CA VAL A 354 5.68 5.50 -34.17
C VAL A 354 6.84 6.34 -33.65
N GLU A 355 7.11 7.49 -34.28
CA GLU A 355 8.15 8.43 -33.83
C GLU A 355 7.86 9.05 -32.48
N ALA A 356 6.61 9.49 -32.23
CA ALA A 356 6.18 10.03 -30.93
C ALA A 356 6.25 8.98 -29.81
N LEU A 357 5.95 7.72 -30.12
CA LEU A 357 6.01 6.60 -29.16
C LEU A 357 7.43 6.33 -28.66
N GLN A 358 8.44 6.56 -29.51
CA GLN A 358 9.84 6.34 -29.16
C GLN A 358 10.39 7.42 -28.19
N SER A 359 9.79 8.60 -28.21
CA SER A 359 10.32 9.79 -27.53
C SER A 359 9.54 10.24 -26.29
N ASP A 360 8.37 9.65 -25.99
CA ASP A 360 7.47 10.17 -24.93
C ASP A 360 7.84 9.78 -23.50
N GLY A 361 8.95 9.03 -23.32
CA GLY A 361 9.40 8.58 -21.98
C GLY A 361 8.40 7.67 -21.26
N PHE A 362 7.43 7.12 -21.98
CA PHE A 362 6.36 6.28 -21.42
C PHE A 362 6.89 5.04 -20.72
N LEU A 363 7.96 4.44 -21.24
CA LEU A 363 8.62 3.25 -20.68
C LEU A 363 10.09 3.55 -20.37
N PRO A 364 10.68 2.95 -19.32
CA PRO A 364 12.12 2.88 -19.17
C PRO A 364 12.77 2.28 -20.41
N ALA A 365 13.85 2.90 -20.91
CA ALA A 365 14.43 2.55 -22.21
C ALA A 365 14.79 1.07 -22.34
N GLU A 366 15.24 0.44 -21.27
CA GLU A 366 15.60 -0.98 -21.26
C GLU A 366 14.36 -1.89 -21.34
N LEU A 367 13.34 -1.64 -20.52
CA LEU A 367 12.07 -2.34 -20.57
C LEU A 367 11.37 -2.15 -21.91
N GLN A 368 11.43 -0.94 -22.46
CA GLN A 368 10.87 -0.63 -23.78
C GLN A 368 11.50 -1.48 -24.88
N ARG A 369 12.83 -1.59 -24.91
CA ARG A 369 13.53 -2.42 -25.91
C ARG A 369 13.13 -3.88 -25.80
N HIS A 370 13.14 -4.45 -24.60
CA HIS A 370 12.74 -5.85 -24.39
C HIS A 370 11.25 -6.07 -24.73
N ALA A 371 10.36 -5.16 -24.31
CA ALA A 371 8.93 -5.27 -24.63
C ALA A 371 8.66 -5.20 -26.14
N GLN A 372 9.39 -4.37 -26.89
CA GLN A 372 9.27 -4.29 -28.34
C GLN A 372 9.79 -5.55 -29.05
N GLN A 373 10.88 -6.14 -28.56
CA GLN A 373 11.49 -7.32 -29.16
C GLN A 373 10.77 -8.62 -28.81
N LEU A 374 10.34 -8.76 -27.56
CA LEU A 374 9.82 -9.99 -26.97
C LEU A 374 8.30 -9.93 -26.67
N GLY A 375 7.68 -8.78 -26.91
CA GLY A 375 6.27 -8.50 -26.62
C GLY A 375 5.99 -8.17 -25.15
N TYR A 376 6.87 -8.59 -24.21
CA TYR A 376 6.72 -8.37 -22.78
C TYR A 376 8.07 -8.40 -22.08
N ALA A 377 8.22 -7.54 -21.07
CA ALA A 377 9.33 -7.58 -20.10
C ALA A 377 8.88 -7.05 -18.74
N ALA A 378 9.54 -7.48 -17.70
CA ALA A 378 9.33 -7.01 -16.34
C ALA A 378 10.66 -6.83 -15.62
N ALA A 379 10.81 -5.73 -14.90
CA ALA A 379 11.85 -5.52 -13.90
C ALA A 379 11.24 -5.74 -12.51
N PHE A 380 11.95 -6.41 -11.61
CA PHE A 380 11.43 -6.74 -10.32
C PHE A 380 12.43 -6.51 -9.19
N HIS A 381 11.91 -6.22 -8.00
CA HIS A 381 12.61 -6.33 -6.74
C HIS A 381 12.06 -7.52 -5.94
N ALA A 382 12.94 -8.18 -5.21
CA ALA A 382 12.59 -9.34 -4.42
C ALA A 382 13.45 -9.43 -3.16
N VAL A 383 13.00 -10.24 -2.22
CA VAL A 383 13.74 -10.64 -1.02
C VAL A 383 13.82 -12.17 -0.96
N ASP A 384 14.79 -12.71 -0.22
CA ASP A 384 14.83 -14.14 0.07
C ASP A 384 13.53 -14.54 0.78
N ARG A 385 12.83 -15.56 0.29
CA ARG A 385 11.56 -16.03 0.84
C ARG A 385 11.63 -16.36 2.34
N GLN A 386 12.76 -16.88 2.80
CA GLN A 386 12.97 -17.26 4.19
C GLN A 386 13.08 -16.05 5.15
N ARG A 387 13.21 -14.84 4.61
CA ARG A 387 13.25 -13.60 5.40
C ARG A 387 11.87 -12.99 5.45
N PRO A 388 11.29 -12.79 6.65
CA PRO A 388 10.04 -12.06 6.78
C PRO A 388 10.14 -10.68 6.13
N TRP A 389 9.21 -10.37 5.24
CA TRP A 389 9.07 -9.03 4.68
C TRP A 389 8.02 -8.26 5.46
N ARG A 390 8.31 -7.00 5.78
CA ARG A 390 7.38 -6.10 6.46
C ARG A 390 7.17 -4.83 5.65
N PRO A 391 5.95 -4.25 5.66
CA PRO A 391 5.72 -2.96 5.02
C PRO A 391 6.55 -1.87 5.68
N THR A 392 6.96 -0.88 4.89
CA THR A 392 7.61 0.32 5.40
C THR A 392 6.61 1.16 6.17
N THR A 393 6.97 1.59 7.37
CA THR A 393 6.17 2.61 8.07
C THR A 393 6.23 3.91 7.28
N PRO A 394 5.13 4.67 7.21
CA PRO A 394 5.15 5.99 6.64
C PRO A 394 6.27 6.83 7.28
N ASP A 395 6.86 7.75 6.48
CA ASP A 395 7.86 8.68 7.01
C ASP A 395 7.20 9.49 8.17
N PRO A 396 7.83 9.59 9.36
CA PRO A 396 7.33 10.41 10.43
C PRO A 396 7.01 11.85 10.02
N ALA A 397 7.73 12.38 9.02
CA ALA A 397 7.41 13.69 8.44
C ALA A 397 6.09 13.69 7.63
N SER A 398 5.60 12.54 7.20
CA SER A 398 4.29 12.38 6.53
C SER A 398 3.16 12.00 7.48
N GLU A 399 3.48 11.66 8.73
CA GLU A 399 2.46 11.43 9.77
C GLU A 399 1.65 12.69 10.03
N ALA A 400 0.40 12.50 10.40
CA ALA A 400 -0.52 13.59 10.67
C ALA A 400 -0.09 14.37 11.90
N GLN A 401 0.70 15.41 11.71
CA GLN A 401 1.10 16.31 12.77
C GLN A 401 0.10 17.44 12.95
N VAL A 402 -0.31 17.69 14.18
CA VAL A 402 -1.11 18.86 14.53
C VAL A 402 -0.19 20.04 14.81
N VAL A 403 -0.12 20.94 13.84
CA VAL A 403 0.62 22.20 14.03
C VAL A 403 -0.21 23.16 14.86
N GLY A 404 0.30 23.57 16.02
CA GLY A 404 -0.32 24.55 16.87
C GLY A 404 -1.26 23.97 17.94
N ARG A 405 -2.38 24.65 18.18
CA ARG A 405 -3.38 24.30 19.20
C ARG A 405 -4.76 24.23 18.58
N GLN A 406 -5.63 23.41 19.16
CA GLN A 406 -7.04 23.32 18.77
C GLN A 406 -7.95 23.72 19.93
N THR A 407 -9.06 24.37 19.60
CA THR A 407 -10.14 24.56 20.56
C THR A 407 -10.92 23.28 20.76
N ALA A 408 -11.33 23.03 21.98
CA ALA A 408 -12.14 21.89 22.36
C ALA A 408 -13.09 22.24 23.52
N ILE A 409 -14.15 21.48 23.65
CA ILE A 409 -15.14 21.64 24.72
C ILE A 409 -14.99 20.51 25.73
N VAL A 410 -14.86 20.85 27.02
CA VAL A 410 -14.79 19.84 28.09
C VAL A 410 -16.12 19.08 28.19
N ILE A 411 -16.05 17.75 28.23
CA ILE A 411 -17.22 16.87 28.32
C ILE A 411 -17.29 16.13 29.66
N GLY A 412 -18.50 15.70 30.02
CA GLY A 412 -18.77 14.89 31.20
C GLY A 412 -18.81 13.39 30.92
N ALA A 413 -19.29 12.61 31.88
CA ALA A 413 -19.49 11.17 31.76
C ALA A 413 -20.55 10.81 30.70
N ASP A 414 -21.59 11.62 30.58
CA ASP A 414 -22.67 11.43 29.62
C ASP A 414 -22.27 12.02 28.27
N GLU A 415 -21.98 11.16 27.30
CA GLU A 415 -21.54 11.52 25.93
C GLU A 415 -22.62 12.27 25.11
N GLY A 416 -23.83 12.38 25.64
CA GLY A 416 -25.02 12.89 24.96
C GLY A 416 -25.34 14.36 25.20
N GLY A 417 -24.38 15.26 25.35
CA GLY A 417 -24.59 16.73 25.21
C GLY A 417 -25.66 17.42 26.08
N GLY A 418 -26.30 16.72 27.00
CA GLY A 418 -27.41 17.20 27.80
C GLY A 418 -27.10 17.56 29.29
N ALA A 419 -25.84 17.44 29.69
CA ALA A 419 -25.47 17.83 31.04
C ALA A 419 -25.47 19.36 31.17
N ALA A 420 -26.17 19.87 32.21
CA ALA A 420 -26.23 21.28 32.49
C ALA A 420 -24.83 21.90 32.47
N VAL A 421 -24.62 22.84 31.56
CA VAL A 421 -23.42 23.63 31.45
C VAL A 421 -23.16 24.31 32.82
N GLY A 422 -21.99 24.05 33.39
CA GLY A 422 -21.46 25.08 34.29
C GLY A 422 -20.97 24.68 35.64
N ASP A 423 -21.28 23.56 36.28
CA ASP A 423 -20.93 23.40 37.70
C ASP A 423 -20.17 22.11 38.06
N ARG A 424 -19.91 21.22 37.13
CA ARG A 424 -19.24 19.95 37.44
C ARG A 424 -17.84 19.88 36.82
N VAL A 425 -16.88 19.53 37.66
CA VAL A 425 -15.57 19.03 37.18
C VAL A 425 -15.70 17.53 36.92
N TYR A 426 -15.30 17.08 35.72
CA TYR A 426 -15.19 15.68 35.40
C TYR A 426 -13.75 15.35 35.05
N ALA A 427 -13.04 14.72 35.96
CA ALA A 427 -11.65 14.37 35.85
C ALA A 427 -11.41 12.97 36.42
N ASP A 428 -10.36 12.30 35.92
CA ASP A 428 -9.93 11.03 36.48
C ASP A 428 -9.01 11.22 37.71
N ALA A 429 -8.49 10.10 38.27
CA ALA A 429 -7.62 10.12 39.44
C ALA A 429 -6.28 10.85 39.19
N LEU A 430 -5.85 11.04 37.94
CA LEU A 430 -4.67 11.81 37.58
C LEU A 430 -4.98 13.27 37.24
N GLY A 431 -6.21 13.72 37.45
CA GLY A 431 -6.63 15.08 37.10
C GLY A 431 -6.71 15.34 35.59
N ARG A 432 -6.82 14.30 34.77
CA ARG A 432 -7.00 14.40 33.32
C ARG A 432 -8.48 14.66 33.03
N ILE A 433 -8.74 15.34 31.93
CA ILE A 433 -10.08 15.65 31.44
C ILE A 433 -10.34 15.02 30.08
N ARG A 434 -11.60 14.93 29.68
CA ARG A 434 -12.01 14.57 28.32
C ARG A 434 -12.62 15.79 27.65
N VAL A 435 -12.38 15.90 26.34
CA VAL A 435 -12.89 16.99 25.54
C VAL A 435 -13.54 16.47 24.26
N ARG A 436 -14.32 17.30 23.62
CA ARG A 436 -14.84 17.11 22.26
C ARG A 436 -14.19 18.14 21.35
N PHE A 437 -13.71 17.68 20.21
CA PHE A 437 -13.12 18.53 19.17
C PHE A 437 -14.19 18.87 18.12
N PRO A 438 -14.73 20.09 18.07
CA PRO A 438 -15.78 20.45 17.10
C PRO A 438 -15.36 20.27 15.64
N LEU A 439 -14.07 20.48 15.32
CA LEU A 439 -13.54 20.34 13.97
C LEU A 439 -13.32 18.87 13.52
N MET A 440 -13.48 17.92 14.44
CA MET A 440 -13.39 16.48 14.18
C MET A 440 -14.75 15.79 14.22
N ASP A 441 -15.84 16.53 14.48
CA ASP A 441 -17.19 16.01 14.45
C ASP A 441 -17.60 15.72 12.99
N ALA A 442 -17.35 14.53 12.51
CA ALA A 442 -17.74 14.11 11.16
C ALA A 442 -19.15 13.49 11.18
N ALA A 443 -20.01 13.92 10.27
CA ALA A 443 -21.34 13.36 10.02
C ALA A 443 -22.22 13.25 11.28
N GLY A 444 -22.14 14.22 12.19
CA GLY A 444 -22.95 14.26 13.41
C GLY A 444 -22.54 13.26 14.49
N LYS A 445 -21.38 12.64 14.35
CA LYS A 445 -20.77 11.78 15.38
C LYS A 445 -19.71 12.60 16.14
N PRO A 446 -19.94 12.93 17.41
CA PRO A 446 -18.99 13.71 18.20
C PRO A 446 -17.65 12.98 18.33
N ALA A 447 -16.56 13.67 18.03
CA ALA A 447 -15.20 13.17 18.25
C ALA A 447 -14.76 13.48 19.69
N HIS A 448 -14.86 12.51 20.57
CA HIS A 448 -14.44 12.62 21.96
C HIS A 448 -12.96 12.24 22.11
N SER A 449 -12.20 12.99 22.90
CA SER A 449 -10.80 12.71 23.18
C SER A 449 -10.60 11.48 24.06
N ALA A 450 -9.35 11.02 24.14
CA ALA A 450 -8.82 10.30 25.28
C ALA A 450 -8.82 11.20 26.55
N TRP A 451 -8.33 10.65 27.66
CA TRP A 451 -8.04 11.42 28.86
C TRP A 451 -6.81 12.32 28.60
N LEU A 452 -7.00 13.64 28.63
CA LEU A 452 -5.96 14.63 28.34
C LEU A 452 -5.44 15.24 29.65
N ARG A 453 -4.12 15.39 29.73
CA ARG A 453 -3.46 16.10 30.84
C ARG A 453 -3.81 17.58 30.82
N VAL A 454 -4.01 18.17 32.00
CA VAL A 454 -4.27 19.60 32.15
C VAL A 454 -2.97 20.29 32.59
N ALA A 455 -2.50 21.26 31.79
CA ALA A 455 -1.34 22.05 32.16
C ALA A 455 -1.60 22.87 33.40
N GLN A 456 -0.72 22.84 34.38
CA GLN A 456 -0.82 23.59 35.64
C GLN A 456 0.23 24.69 35.69
N ARG A 457 -0.11 25.81 36.29
CA ARG A 457 0.83 26.96 36.46
C ARG A 457 2.01 26.62 37.36
N PHE A 458 1.78 25.76 38.33
CA PHE A 458 2.76 25.36 39.33
C PHE A 458 2.42 23.95 39.82
N ALA A 459 3.38 23.03 39.71
CA ALA A 459 3.24 21.64 40.15
C ALA A 459 4.58 21.08 40.59
N GLY A 460 4.59 20.26 41.64
CA GLY A 460 5.77 19.54 42.12
C GLY A 460 5.37 18.53 43.21
N PRO A 461 6.34 17.72 43.72
CA PRO A 461 6.08 16.75 44.78
C PRO A 461 5.52 17.40 46.02
N GLY A 462 4.26 17.17 46.35
CA GLY A 462 3.58 17.69 47.54
C GLY A 462 3.26 19.19 47.50
N VAL A 463 3.52 19.88 46.38
CA VAL A 463 3.23 21.31 46.23
C VAL A 463 2.64 21.61 44.84
N GLY A 464 1.75 22.58 44.75
CA GLY A 464 1.20 23.00 43.47
C GLY A 464 -0.17 23.65 43.58
N SER A 465 -0.67 24.12 42.45
CA SER A 465 -2.03 24.60 42.28
C SER A 465 -2.69 23.81 41.14
N GLN A 466 -3.86 23.26 41.41
CA GLN A 466 -4.62 22.49 40.44
C GLN A 466 -5.89 23.25 40.05
N PHE A 467 -5.99 23.60 38.78
CA PHE A 467 -7.18 24.22 38.18
C PHE A 467 -7.72 23.32 37.10
N LEU A 468 -8.85 22.67 37.36
CA LEU A 468 -9.51 21.80 36.40
C LEU A 468 -10.67 22.55 35.73
N PRO A 469 -10.72 22.58 34.39
CA PRO A 469 -11.84 23.19 33.69
C PRO A 469 -13.11 22.37 33.90
N ARG A 470 -14.26 23.07 33.89
CA ARG A 470 -15.59 22.48 34.10
C ARG A 470 -16.19 21.99 32.79
N VAL A 471 -17.12 21.06 32.88
CA VAL A 471 -17.91 20.57 31.75
C VAL A 471 -18.57 21.73 31.01
N GLY A 472 -18.45 21.77 29.70
CA GLY A 472 -18.97 22.84 28.83
C GLY A 472 -18.02 24.03 28.61
N GLN A 473 -16.90 24.10 29.32
CA GLN A 473 -15.90 25.14 29.06
C GLN A 473 -15.09 24.86 27.79
N GLU A 474 -14.78 25.91 27.08
CA GLU A 474 -13.84 25.88 25.96
C GLU A 474 -12.40 25.90 26.48
N VAL A 475 -11.56 25.05 25.92
CA VAL A 475 -10.14 24.91 26.25
C VAL A 475 -9.30 24.88 24.98
N LEU A 476 -8.02 25.19 25.13
CA LEU A 476 -7.04 25.03 24.08
C LEU A 476 -6.23 23.75 24.34
N VAL A 477 -6.25 22.83 23.38
CA VAL A 477 -5.47 21.58 23.41
C VAL A 477 -4.20 21.77 22.60
N GLY A 478 -3.04 21.54 23.23
CA GLY A 478 -1.74 21.46 22.57
C GLY A 478 -1.34 20.01 22.38
N PHE A 479 -0.62 19.75 21.32
CA PHE A 479 -0.14 18.42 20.95
C PHE A 479 1.37 18.37 21.15
N LEU A 480 1.85 17.42 21.96
CA LEU A 480 3.28 17.23 22.21
C LEU A 480 3.90 16.65 20.95
N GLU A 481 4.94 17.31 20.44
CA GLU A 481 5.62 16.91 19.18
C GLU A 481 4.70 16.82 17.95
N GLY A 482 3.47 17.35 18.06
CA GLY A 482 2.47 17.25 16.99
C GLY A 482 1.68 15.94 16.96
N ASP A 483 1.92 15.04 17.90
CA ASP A 483 1.23 13.75 18.00
C ASP A 483 -0.23 13.94 18.46
N VAL A 484 -1.16 13.15 17.81
CA VAL A 484 -2.63 13.32 17.93
C VAL A 484 -3.23 12.38 18.96
#